data_b7df982ee8fa045b367746cf78df5593
#
_entry.id   b7df982ee8fa045b367746cf78df5593
#
_cell.length_a   1.000
_cell.length_b   1.000
_cell.length_c   1.000
_cell.angle_alpha   90.00
_cell.angle_beta   90.00
_cell.angle_gamma   90.00
#
_symmetry.space_group_name_H-M   'P 1'
#
loop_
_entity.id
_entity.type
_entity.pdbx_description
1 polymer ?
#
loop_
_entity_poly.entity_id
_entity_poly.type
_entity_poly.pdbx_seq_one_letter_code
_entity_poly.pdbx_strand_id
1 'polypeptide(L)'
;NDLFVDTVGADMKDAGLLSYFTNMNYDYDSKYGMSLTYRRDASYRFSKTNRWADFWAVSARWNIDKENFMEDSVFNSLKLRGSYGTSGNQRISGSNYFSAPDLASNFFATGTGYAGAQTIALSQLGNDTLKWETVAQADVGIDFALFNSRLRGSFDYYRKETTDLFQSLPLSAITGTSSLASNTGSLHNNGFDFDLTYDLVRGADLNVSLTVVGNINDNYLADLPSETGIIEGIGRNGGPKFERYEVRYAGVNPANGNEMFL
;
A
#
# COMPACT_ATOMS: atom_id res chain seq x y z
N ASN A 1 2.31 9.98 57.19
CA ASN A 1 3.39 9.07 56.83
C ASN A 1 2.94 8.29 55.62
N ASP A 2 3.32 8.81 54.49
CA ASP A 2 2.94 8.31 53.18
C ASP A 2 3.80 7.11 52.85
N LEU A 3 3.20 5.96 52.92
CA LEU A 3 3.75 4.76 52.28
C LEU A 3 3.45 4.89 50.76
N PHE A 4 4.27 5.65 50.08
CA PHE A 4 4.37 5.54 48.65
C PHE A 4 5.05 4.22 48.33
N VAL A 5 4.28 3.24 47.88
CA VAL A 5 4.83 2.08 47.22
C VAL A 5 5.13 2.53 45.78
N ASP A 6 6.39 2.78 45.49
CA ASP A 6 6.84 3.02 44.13
C ASP A 6 6.55 1.76 43.31
N THR A 7 5.52 1.84 42.46
CA THR A 7 5.23 0.80 41.49
C THR A 7 6.21 0.95 40.32
N VAL A 8 7.24 0.16 40.31
CA VAL A 8 8.13 0.03 39.16
C VAL A 8 7.50 -0.97 38.18
N GLY A 9 7.01 -0.48 37.07
CA GLY A 9 6.56 -1.31 35.96
C GLY A 9 7.69 -1.45 34.94
N ALA A 10 8.07 -2.66 34.60
CA ALA A 10 8.93 -2.95 33.45
C ALA A 10 8.11 -3.68 32.40
N ASP A 11 8.09 -3.17 31.18
CA ASP A 11 7.50 -3.83 30.03
C ASP A 11 8.62 -4.19 29.04
N MET A 12 8.69 -5.45 28.63
CA MET A 12 9.64 -5.94 27.65
C MET A 12 8.88 -6.37 26.39
N LYS A 13 9.22 -5.79 25.26
CA LYS A 13 8.61 -6.10 23.96
C LYS A 13 9.67 -6.67 23.03
N ASP A 14 9.43 -7.89 22.58
CA ASP A 14 10.27 -8.55 21.59
C ASP A 14 9.63 -8.43 20.19
N ALA A 15 10.44 -8.03 19.22
CA ALA A 15 10.05 -7.98 17.81
C ALA A 15 11.05 -8.77 16.97
N GLY A 16 10.54 -9.67 16.14
CA GLY A 16 11.37 -10.51 15.29
C GLY A 16 10.87 -10.58 13.86
N LEU A 17 11.79 -10.39 12.91
CA LEU A 17 11.57 -10.60 11.49
C LEU A 17 12.64 -11.58 10.98
N LEU A 18 12.22 -12.51 10.13
CA LEU A 18 13.13 -13.45 9.48
C LEU A 18 12.81 -13.47 7.99
N SER A 19 13.84 -13.30 7.16
CA SER A 19 13.68 -13.26 5.71
C SER A 19 14.72 -14.11 5.04
N TYR A 20 14.28 -14.90 4.07
CA TYR A 20 15.14 -15.60 3.10
C TYR A 20 14.86 -15.03 1.73
N PHE A 21 15.88 -14.70 0.97
CA PHE A 21 15.68 -14.20 -0.38
C PHE A 21 16.74 -14.72 -1.34
N THR A 22 16.36 -14.79 -2.59
CA THR A 22 17.27 -15.06 -3.72
C THR A 22 16.93 -14.11 -4.86
N ASN A 23 17.96 -13.72 -5.61
CA ASN A 23 17.82 -12.88 -6.79
C ASN A 23 18.70 -13.46 -7.90
N MET A 24 18.12 -13.56 -9.10
CA MET A 24 18.80 -13.99 -10.30
C MET A 24 18.63 -12.93 -11.37
N ASN A 25 19.74 -12.49 -11.98
CA ASN A 25 19.74 -11.55 -13.09
C ASN A 25 20.47 -12.22 -14.27
N TYR A 26 19.87 -12.10 -15.43
CA TYR A 26 20.43 -12.59 -16.68
C TYR A 26 20.39 -11.48 -17.72
N ASP A 27 21.49 -11.27 -18.40
CA ASP A 27 21.64 -10.34 -19.51
C ASP A 27 22.19 -11.07 -20.71
N TYR A 28 21.54 -10.94 -21.84
CA TYR A 28 21.99 -11.51 -23.11
C TYR A 28 22.27 -10.41 -24.11
N ASP A 29 23.54 -10.30 -24.51
CA ASP A 29 24.05 -9.39 -25.53
C ASP A 29 23.67 -7.92 -25.32
N SER A 30 23.45 -7.52 -24.07
CA SER A 30 22.92 -6.19 -23.74
C SER A 30 21.57 -5.88 -24.43
N LYS A 31 20.95 -6.84 -25.10
CA LYS A 31 19.66 -6.71 -25.81
C LYS A 31 18.51 -7.14 -24.91
N TYR A 32 18.63 -8.27 -24.26
CA TYR A 32 17.57 -8.86 -23.43
C TYR A 32 18.06 -9.01 -22.00
N GLY A 33 17.29 -8.47 -21.07
CA GLY A 33 17.56 -8.64 -19.65
C GLY A 33 16.37 -9.30 -18.96
N MET A 34 16.64 -10.17 -18.00
CA MET A 34 15.63 -10.81 -17.18
C MET A 34 16.08 -10.79 -15.72
N SER A 35 15.15 -10.55 -14.80
CA SER A 35 15.38 -10.65 -13.36
C SER A 35 14.29 -11.49 -12.71
N LEU A 36 14.69 -12.34 -11.78
CA LEU A 36 13.82 -13.14 -10.95
C LEU A 36 14.21 -12.94 -9.49
N THR A 37 13.25 -12.58 -8.67
CA THR A 37 13.42 -12.44 -7.22
C THR A 37 12.40 -13.33 -6.52
N TYR A 38 12.83 -14.04 -5.49
CA TYR A 38 11.98 -14.78 -4.58
C TYR A 38 12.36 -14.42 -3.14
N ARG A 39 11.36 -14.21 -2.31
CA ARG A 39 11.54 -13.86 -0.90
C ARG A 39 10.50 -14.56 -0.04
N ARG A 40 10.95 -15.14 1.06
CA ARG A 40 10.11 -15.72 2.09
C ARG A 40 10.33 -15.02 3.41
N ASP A 41 9.28 -14.41 3.93
CA ASP A 41 9.31 -13.57 5.12
C ASP A 41 8.46 -14.14 6.24
N ALA A 42 8.95 -14.01 7.48
CA ALA A 42 8.18 -14.29 8.68
C ALA A 42 8.14 -13.07 9.60
N SER A 43 6.96 -12.80 10.15
CA SER A 43 6.75 -11.71 11.09
C SER A 43 6.20 -12.21 12.43
N TYR A 44 6.70 -11.65 13.51
CA TYR A 44 6.20 -11.91 14.88
C TYR A 44 4.75 -11.45 15.10
N ARG A 45 4.24 -10.55 14.24
CA ARG A 45 2.91 -9.92 14.36
C ARG A 45 1.76 -10.87 14.09
N PHE A 46 2.03 -11.98 13.43
CA PHE A 46 1.03 -12.94 13.02
C PHE A 46 1.13 -14.23 13.84
N SER A 47 0.03 -14.95 13.92
CA SER A 47 -0.03 -16.27 14.57
C SER A 47 0.98 -17.22 13.94
N LYS A 48 1.30 -18.32 14.64
CA LYS A 48 2.29 -19.29 14.14
C LYS A 48 1.94 -19.86 12.77
N THR A 49 0.65 -20.00 12.47
CA THR A 49 0.14 -20.53 11.20
C THR A 49 0.25 -19.55 10.05
N ASN A 50 0.11 -18.25 10.30
CA ASN A 50 0.05 -17.20 9.27
C ASN A 50 1.30 -16.31 9.24
N ARG A 51 2.34 -16.72 9.97
CA ARG A 51 3.57 -15.94 10.14
C ARG A 51 4.37 -15.79 8.86
N TRP A 52 4.40 -16.84 8.03
CA TRP A 52 5.19 -16.90 6.82
C TRP A 52 4.39 -16.49 5.59
N ALA A 53 5.02 -15.71 4.72
CA ALA A 53 4.50 -15.38 3.40
C ALA A 53 5.61 -15.46 2.35
N ASP A 54 5.21 -15.81 1.14
CA ASP A 54 6.09 -15.98 0.00
C ASP A 54 5.79 -14.87 -1.03
N PHE A 55 6.83 -14.19 -1.47
CA PHE A 55 6.76 -13.11 -2.45
C PHE A 55 7.74 -13.36 -3.57
N TRP A 56 7.36 -12.99 -4.77
CA TRP A 56 8.21 -13.16 -5.94
C TRP A 56 7.98 -12.06 -6.96
N ALA A 57 8.98 -11.80 -7.78
CA ALA A 57 8.87 -10.85 -8.87
C ALA A 57 9.68 -11.35 -10.06
N VAL A 58 9.16 -11.11 -11.25
CA VAL A 58 9.84 -11.31 -12.52
C VAL A 58 9.82 -10.00 -13.29
N SER A 59 10.94 -9.65 -13.91
CA SER A 59 11.01 -8.54 -14.83
C SER A 59 11.78 -8.91 -16.09
N ALA A 60 11.43 -8.27 -17.18
CA ALA A 60 12.13 -8.41 -18.46
C ALA A 60 12.33 -7.03 -19.08
N ARG A 61 13.45 -6.88 -19.81
CA ARG A 61 13.71 -5.70 -20.63
C ARG A 61 14.19 -6.13 -22.00
N TRP A 62 13.80 -5.37 -23.00
CA TRP A 62 14.30 -5.47 -24.36
C TRP A 62 14.84 -4.13 -24.81
N ASN A 63 16.13 -4.04 -25.04
CA ASN A 63 16.80 -2.88 -25.60
C ASN A 63 16.67 -2.97 -27.14
N ILE A 64 15.57 -2.44 -27.65
CA ILE A 64 15.20 -2.50 -29.07
C ILE A 64 16.23 -1.76 -29.93
N ASP A 65 16.81 -0.68 -29.39
CA ASP A 65 17.86 0.10 -30.04
C ASP A 65 19.14 -0.69 -30.35
N LYS A 66 19.31 -1.87 -29.74
CA LYS A 66 20.45 -2.77 -29.99
C LYS A 66 20.19 -3.78 -31.11
N GLU A 67 18.99 -3.79 -31.69
CA GLU A 67 18.66 -4.69 -32.78
C GLU A 67 19.16 -4.15 -34.11
N ASN A 68 19.61 -5.03 -35.02
CA ASN A 68 20.19 -4.66 -36.32
C ASN A 68 19.20 -3.85 -37.19
N PHE A 69 17.91 -4.07 -37.04
CA PHE A 69 16.89 -3.31 -37.77
C PHE A 69 16.72 -1.85 -37.30
N MET A 70 17.38 -1.46 -36.20
CA MET A 70 17.32 -0.11 -35.63
C MET A 70 18.55 0.76 -35.97
N GLU A 71 19.55 0.21 -36.70
CA GLU A 71 20.83 0.93 -36.97
C GLU A 71 20.65 2.30 -37.60
N ASP A 72 19.71 2.46 -38.52
CA ASP A 72 19.41 3.75 -39.20
C ASP A 72 18.15 4.46 -38.64
N SER A 73 17.72 4.12 -37.43
CA SER A 73 16.52 4.69 -36.86
C SER A 73 16.77 6.06 -36.23
N VAL A 74 15.70 6.83 -36.09
CA VAL A 74 15.71 8.14 -35.40
C VAL A 74 15.85 7.98 -33.86
N PHE A 75 15.75 6.74 -33.35
CA PHE A 75 15.87 6.44 -31.94
C PHE A 75 17.34 6.27 -31.56
N ASN A 76 17.81 7.05 -30.59
CA ASN A 76 19.10 6.86 -29.96
C ASN A 76 19.04 5.82 -28.85
N SER A 77 17.90 5.65 -28.25
CA SER A 77 17.57 4.60 -27.31
C SER A 77 16.08 4.27 -27.40
N LEU A 78 15.77 3.00 -27.37
CA LEU A 78 14.41 2.49 -27.29
C LEU A 78 14.40 1.20 -26.51
N LYS A 79 13.79 1.24 -25.32
CA LYS A 79 13.75 0.12 -24.40
C LYS A 79 12.31 -0.17 -24.01
N LEU A 80 11.90 -1.42 -24.14
CA LEU A 80 10.66 -1.95 -23.57
C LEU A 80 10.99 -2.68 -22.28
N ARG A 81 10.20 -2.45 -21.25
CA ARG A 81 10.32 -3.14 -19.97
C ARG A 81 8.98 -3.59 -19.46
N GLY A 82 8.98 -4.71 -18.75
CA GLY A 82 7.79 -5.22 -18.11
C GLY A 82 8.15 -5.95 -16.83
N SER A 83 7.30 -5.85 -15.84
CA SER A 83 7.45 -6.56 -14.58
C SER A 83 6.11 -7.03 -14.02
N TYR A 84 6.17 -8.12 -13.29
CA TYR A 84 5.07 -8.58 -12.47
C TYR A 84 5.61 -9.19 -11.20
N GLY A 85 4.98 -8.88 -10.07
CA GLY A 85 5.42 -9.45 -8.81
C GLY A 85 4.45 -9.20 -7.68
N THR A 86 4.76 -9.85 -6.56
CA THR A 86 4.03 -9.71 -5.31
C THR A 86 4.95 -9.19 -4.23
N SER A 87 4.39 -8.42 -3.31
CA SER A 87 5.06 -7.95 -2.08
C SER A 87 4.10 -7.98 -0.91
N GLY A 88 4.63 -8.06 0.30
CA GLY A 88 3.83 -8.12 1.52
C GLY A 88 3.91 -6.84 2.33
N ASN A 89 2.79 -6.50 2.96
CA ASN A 89 2.73 -5.48 3.98
C ASN A 89 2.29 -6.12 5.30
N GLN A 90 3.07 -5.86 6.37
CA GLN A 90 2.78 -6.31 7.74
C GLN A 90 2.39 -5.13 8.65
N ARG A 91 2.26 -3.93 8.10
CA ARG A 91 2.02 -2.70 8.86
C ARG A 91 0.53 -2.53 9.14
N ILE A 92 0.07 -3.13 10.23
CA ILE A 92 -1.35 -3.14 10.60
C ILE A 92 -1.77 -1.81 11.21
N SER A 93 -0.97 -1.27 12.13
CA SER A 93 -1.15 0.05 12.74
C SER A 93 0.08 0.46 13.52
N GLY A 94 0.17 1.72 13.89
CA GLY A 94 1.28 2.25 14.68
C GLY A 94 2.47 2.71 13.83
N SER A 95 3.26 3.57 14.43
CA SER A 95 4.33 4.30 13.75
C SER A 95 5.67 3.57 13.72
N ASN A 96 5.88 2.56 14.56
CA ASN A 96 7.15 1.85 14.64
C ASN A 96 6.99 0.34 14.93
N TYR A 97 8.06 -0.41 14.75
CA TYR A 97 8.06 -1.87 14.94
C TYR A 97 7.69 -2.31 16.34
N PHE A 98 8.13 -1.58 17.35
CA PHE A 98 7.98 -1.95 18.75
C PHE A 98 6.64 -1.54 19.36
N SER A 99 5.91 -0.63 18.74
CA SER A 99 4.60 -0.15 19.20
C SER A 99 3.41 -0.86 18.57
N ALA A 100 3.65 -1.77 17.62
CA ALA A 100 2.56 -2.54 17.04
C ALA A 100 2.03 -3.55 18.04
N PRO A 101 0.74 -3.53 18.35
CA PRO A 101 0.14 -4.51 19.24
C PRO A 101 0.20 -5.92 18.62
N ASP A 102 0.27 -6.94 19.46
CA ASP A 102 -0.06 -8.30 19.07
C ASP A 102 -1.58 -8.39 18.84
N LEU A 103 -2.00 -8.28 17.59
CA LEU A 103 -3.42 -8.33 17.23
C LEU A 103 -3.98 -9.76 17.13
N ALA A 104 -3.13 -10.76 17.27
CA ALA A 104 -3.56 -12.15 17.31
C ALA A 104 -4.05 -12.59 18.71
N SER A 105 -3.69 -11.84 19.76
CA SER A 105 -3.99 -12.19 21.15
C SER A 105 -5.07 -11.32 21.77
N ASN A 106 -5.83 -11.91 22.69
CA ASN A 106 -6.78 -11.17 23.52
C ASN A 106 -6.04 -10.42 24.64
N PHE A 107 -6.38 -9.16 24.83
CA PHE A 107 -5.89 -8.38 25.96
C PHE A 107 -7.02 -7.98 26.91
N PHE A 108 -6.71 -7.94 28.17
CA PHE A 108 -7.62 -7.53 29.24
C PHE A 108 -7.04 -6.34 29.98
N ALA A 109 -7.87 -5.36 30.27
CA ALA A 109 -7.52 -4.22 31.09
C ALA A 109 -8.23 -4.30 32.44
N THR A 110 -7.54 -3.85 33.48
CA THR A 110 -8.14 -3.66 34.80
C THR A 110 -8.74 -2.27 34.88
N GLY A 111 -9.90 -2.17 35.53
CA GLY A 111 -10.60 -0.91 35.75
C GLY A 111 -11.22 -0.86 37.14
N THR A 112 -11.81 0.28 37.49
CA THR A 112 -12.54 0.44 38.71
C THR A 112 -14.05 0.39 38.40
N GLY A 113 -14.72 -0.60 38.95
CA GLY A 113 -16.15 -0.78 38.82
C GLY A 113 -16.94 -0.12 39.93
N TYR A 114 -18.19 -0.58 40.11
CA TYR A 114 -19.11 -0.09 41.13
C TYR A 114 -18.52 -0.20 42.52
N ALA A 115 -18.68 0.84 43.34
CA ALA A 115 -18.18 0.94 44.71
C ALA A 115 -16.65 0.75 44.86
N GLY A 116 -15.85 1.05 43.84
CA GLY A 116 -14.40 0.92 43.91
C GLY A 116 -13.88 -0.50 43.67
N ALA A 117 -14.75 -1.46 43.33
CA ALA A 117 -14.34 -2.83 43.05
C ALA A 117 -13.45 -2.91 41.79
N GLN A 118 -12.39 -3.67 41.85
CA GLN A 118 -11.54 -3.91 40.69
C GLN A 118 -12.29 -4.77 39.67
N THR A 119 -12.28 -4.32 38.44
CA THR A 119 -12.89 -5.04 37.30
C THR A 119 -11.84 -5.42 36.28
N ILE A 120 -12.12 -6.49 35.54
CA ILE A 120 -11.34 -6.93 34.38
C ILE A 120 -12.29 -6.88 33.18
N ALA A 121 -11.90 -6.15 32.14
CA ALA A 121 -12.65 -6.04 30.89
C ALA A 121 -11.76 -6.40 29.70
N LEU A 122 -12.37 -6.96 28.67
CA LEU A 122 -11.69 -7.20 27.39
C LEU A 122 -11.35 -5.84 26.76
N SER A 123 -10.06 -5.56 26.58
CA SER A 123 -9.58 -4.33 25.96
C SER A 123 -9.27 -4.50 24.47
N GLN A 124 -8.94 -5.72 24.06
CA GLN A 124 -8.71 -6.08 22.66
C GLN A 124 -9.17 -7.52 22.41
N LEU A 125 -9.95 -7.71 21.38
CA LEU A 125 -10.25 -9.03 20.84
C LEU A 125 -9.16 -9.39 19.83
N GLY A 126 -8.45 -10.48 20.06
CA GLY A 126 -7.42 -11.00 19.16
C GLY A 126 -8.01 -11.71 17.96
N ASN A 127 -7.30 -11.65 16.84
CA ASN A 127 -7.63 -12.39 15.64
C ASN A 127 -6.42 -13.21 15.18
N ASP A 128 -6.46 -14.50 15.43
CA ASP A 128 -5.39 -15.44 15.08
C ASP A 128 -5.35 -15.81 13.58
N THR A 129 -6.39 -15.39 12.81
CA THR A 129 -6.45 -15.58 11.37
C THR A 129 -5.75 -14.46 10.59
N LEU A 130 -5.29 -13.40 11.28
CA LEU A 130 -4.55 -12.32 10.64
C LEU A 130 -3.32 -12.82 9.89
N LYS A 131 -3.17 -12.33 8.67
CA LYS A 131 -2.07 -12.65 7.75
C LYS A 131 -1.52 -11.41 7.06
N TRP A 132 -0.48 -11.59 6.28
CA TRP A 132 0.11 -10.54 5.46
C TRP A 132 -0.92 -9.97 4.48
N GLU A 133 -0.95 -8.66 4.36
CA GLU A 133 -1.57 -7.98 3.23
C GLU A 133 -0.68 -8.17 2.00
N THR A 134 -1.25 -8.60 0.89
CA THR A 134 -0.51 -8.91 -0.33
C THR A 134 -0.76 -7.85 -1.40
N VAL A 135 0.31 -7.36 -1.99
CA VAL A 135 0.28 -6.43 -3.12
C VAL A 135 0.80 -7.15 -4.34
N ALA A 136 -0.03 -7.34 -5.35
CA ALA A 136 0.35 -7.77 -6.69
C ALA A 136 0.45 -6.55 -7.61
N GLN A 137 1.53 -6.42 -8.37
CA GLN A 137 1.75 -5.30 -9.27
C GLN A 137 2.27 -5.79 -10.61
N ALA A 138 1.68 -5.26 -11.67
CA ALA A 138 2.12 -5.41 -13.05
C ALA A 138 2.47 -4.04 -13.61
N ASP A 139 3.62 -3.93 -14.25
CA ASP A 139 4.11 -2.71 -14.90
C ASP A 139 4.57 -3.03 -16.31
N VAL A 140 4.23 -2.15 -17.27
CA VAL A 140 4.77 -2.15 -18.62
C VAL A 140 5.17 -0.74 -18.97
N GLY A 141 6.42 -0.54 -19.40
CA GLY A 141 6.98 0.76 -19.69
C GLY A 141 7.85 0.78 -20.94
N ILE A 142 7.92 1.93 -21.55
CA ILE A 142 8.79 2.22 -22.69
C ILE A 142 9.66 3.43 -22.35
N ASP A 143 10.97 3.27 -22.49
CA ASP A 143 11.93 4.37 -22.39
C ASP A 143 12.46 4.68 -23.79
N PHE A 144 12.57 5.96 -24.14
CA PHE A 144 13.05 6.36 -25.47
C PHE A 144 13.92 7.61 -25.43
N ALA A 145 14.79 7.72 -26.41
CA ALA A 145 15.53 8.92 -26.73
C ALA A 145 15.59 9.08 -28.26
N LEU A 146 15.31 10.29 -28.74
CA LEU A 146 15.20 10.65 -30.14
C LEU A 146 16.04 11.89 -30.46
N PHE A 147 16.40 12.07 -31.74
CA PHE A 147 17.04 13.26 -32.25
C PHE A 147 18.35 13.60 -31.51
N ASN A 148 19.29 12.65 -31.48
CA ASN A 148 20.53 12.75 -30.71
C ASN A 148 20.24 13.01 -29.21
N SER A 149 19.25 12.29 -28.67
CA SER A 149 18.78 12.39 -27.29
C SER A 149 18.27 13.79 -26.91
N ARG A 150 17.83 14.59 -27.87
CA ARG A 150 17.19 15.88 -27.58
C ARG A 150 15.82 15.70 -26.93
N LEU A 151 15.06 14.75 -27.42
CA LEU A 151 13.80 14.34 -26.81
C LEU A 151 14.01 12.99 -26.14
N ARG A 152 13.75 12.91 -24.86
CA ARG A 152 13.84 11.68 -24.07
C ARG A 152 12.70 11.61 -23.05
N GLY A 153 12.32 10.42 -22.71
CA GLY A 153 11.27 10.23 -21.71
C GLY A 153 10.88 8.79 -21.53
N SER A 154 9.89 8.59 -20.69
CA SER A 154 9.25 7.30 -20.46
C SER A 154 7.74 7.41 -20.43
N PHE A 155 7.07 6.30 -20.73
CA PHE A 155 5.67 6.07 -20.51
C PHE A 155 5.53 4.73 -19.80
N ASP A 156 4.80 4.72 -18.69
CA ASP A 156 4.55 3.56 -17.87
C ASP A 156 3.06 3.37 -17.63
N TYR A 157 2.60 2.15 -17.81
CA TYR A 157 1.29 1.72 -17.36
C TYR A 157 1.47 0.73 -16.21
N TYR A 158 0.76 0.94 -15.12
CA TYR A 158 0.77 0.02 -14.00
C TYR A 158 -0.64 -0.40 -13.59
N ARG A 159 -0.71 -1.62 -13.07
CA ARG A 159 -1.87 -2.14 -12.35
C ARG A 159 -1.39 -2.75 -11.05
N LYS A 160 -1.93 -2.25 -9.95
CA LYS A 160 -1.61 -2.67 -8.60
C LYS A 160 -2.89 -3.12 -7.89
N GLU A 161 -2.85 -4.31 -7.33
CA GLU A 161 -3.94 -4.90 -6.57
C GLU A 161 -3.43 -5.24 -5.17
N THR A 162 -4.06 -4.68 -4.15
CA THR A 162 -3.78 -5.00 -2.76
C THR A 162 -4.93 -5.82 -2.23
N THR A 163 -4.66 -7.05 -1.85
CA THR A 163 -5.64 -7.99 -1.27
C THR A 163 -5.41 -8.18 0.21
N ASP A 164 -6.41 -8.69 0.90
CA ASP A 164 -6.34 -8.93 2.34
C ASP A 164 -6.00 -7.66 3.15
N LEU A 165 -6.63 -6.53 2.77
CA LEU A 165 -6.40 -5.24 3.43
C LEU A 165 -6.61 -5.33 4.94
N PHE A 166 -5.69 -4.77 5.71
CA PHE A 166 -5.90 -4.61 7.14
C PHE A 166 -6.96 -3.56 7.42
N GLN A 167 -8.07 -4.01 8.00
CA GLN A 167 -9.19 -3.17 8.35
C GLN A 167 -9.64 -3.45 9.79
N SER A 168 -10.16 -2.41 10.44
CA SER A 168 -10.83 -2.54 11.72
C SER A 168 -12.33 -2.65 11.48
N LEU A 169 -12.84 -3.88 11.50
CA LEU A 169 -14.26 -4.14 11.28
C LEU A 169 -15.06 -3.76 12.52
N PRO A 170 -16.15 -2.98 12.37
CA PRO A 170 -17.04 -2.68 13.49
C PRO A 170 -17.74 -3.95 13.96
N LEU A 171 -17.80 -4.14 15.27
CA LEU A 171 -18.51 -5.24 15.92
C LEU A 171 -19.69 -4.72 16.71
N SER A 172 -20.68 -5.59 16.89
CA SER A 172 -21.79 -5.32 17.82
C SER A 172 -21.26 -5.18 19.25
N ALA A 173 -21.78 -4.23 20.01
CA ALA A 173 -21.41 -4.00 21.39
C ALA A 173 -21.63 -5.24 22.31
N ILE A 174 -22.44 -6.21 21.88
CA ILE A 174 -22.67 -7.48 22.58
C ILE A 174 -21.36 -8.30 22.70
N THR A 175 -20.39 -8.12 21.80
CA THR A 175 -19.12 -8.83 21.83
C THR A 175 -18.14 -8.33 22.90
N GLY A 176 -18.49 -7.21 23.57
CA GLY A 176 -17.62 -6.57 24.57
C GLY A 176 -16.48 -5.72 24.00
N THR A 177 -16.41 -5.60 22.68
CA THR A 177 -15.48 -4.72 21.96
C THR A 177 -16.16 -4.08 20.75
N SER A 178 -15.71 -2.92 20.34
CA SER A 178 -16.32 -2.18 19.23
C SER A 178 -15.75 -2.55 17.86
N SER A 179 -14.63 -3.24 17.81
CA SER A 179 -13.97 -3.57 16.54
C SER A 179 -13.07 -4.81 16.62
N LEU A 180 -12.83 -5.40 15.46
CA LEU A 180 -11.90 -6.51 15.26
C LEU A 180 -10.95 -6.17 14.11
N ALA A 181 -9.64 -6.28 14.34
CA ALA A 181 -8.66 -6.21 13.27
C ALA A 181 -8.79 -7.45 12.36
N SER A 182 -8.95 -7.25 11.07
CA SER A 182 -9.17 -8.33 10.09
C SER A 182 -8.52 -8.02 8.76
N ASN A 183 -8.22 -9.05 7.99
CA ASN A 183 -7.85 -8.93 6.58
C ASN A 183 -9.12 -9.01 5.74
N THR A 184 -9.49 -7.89 5.10
CA THR A 184 -10.73 -7.85 4.33
C THR A 184 -10.73 -6.77 3.27
N GLY A 185 -11.38 -7.08 2.15
CA GLY A 185 -11.43 -6.18 1.01
C GLY A 185 -10.15 -6.17 0.19
N SER A 186 -10.24 -5.56 -0.96
CA SER A 186 -9.15 -5.31 -1.88
C SER A 186 -9.14 -3.87 -2.36
N LEU A 187 -7.97 -3.37 -2.73
CA LEU A 187 -7.78 -2.04 -3.31
C LEU A 187 -7.07 -2.17 -4.65
N HIS A 188 -7.72 -1.70 -5.69
CA HIS A 188 -7.17 -1.67 -7.04
C HIS A 188 -6.69 -0.26 -7.37
N ASN A 189 -5.52 -0.15 -8.00
CA ASN A 189 -4.98 1.08 -8.53
C ASN A 189 -4.49 0.79 -9.95
N ASN A 190 -4.95 1.59 -10.90
CA ASN A 190 -4.48 1.55 -12.28
C ASN A 190 -4.04 2.95 -12.67
N GLY A 191 -2.95 3.06 -13.40
CA GLY A 191 -2.49 4.39 -13.78
C GLY A 191 -1.46 4.41 -14.88
N PHE A 192 -1.20 5.63 -15.30
CA PHE A 192 -0.16 5.98 -16.26
C PHE A 192 0.76 7.01 -15.64
N ASP A 193 2.05 6.75 -15.75
CA ASP A 193 3.11 7.69 -15.44
C ASP A 193 3.83 8.07 -16.71
N PHE A 194 4.21 9.33 -16.84
CA PHE A 194 5.06 9.76 -17.94
C PHE A 194 6.01 10.85 -17.51
N ASP A 195 7.18 10.83 -18.09
CA ASP A 195 8.14 11.92 -18.09
C ASP A 195 8.60 12.21 -19.52
N LEU A 196 8.71 13.48 -19.86
CA LEU A 196 9.20 13.94 -21.15
C LEU A 196 10.16 15.09 -20.93
N THR A 197 11.36 14.98 -21.46
CA THR A 197 12.37 16.05 -21.42
C THR A 197 12.79 16.40 -22.84
N TYR A 198 12.72 17.69 -23.16
CA TYR A 198 13.21 18.24 -24.43
C TYR A 198 14.27 19.29 -24.19
N ASP A 199 15.43 19.11 -24.83
CA ASP A 199 16.52 20.08 -24.78
C ASP A 199 16.30 21.16 -25.85
N LEU A 200 15.84 22.33 -25.40
CA LEU A 200 15.59 23.50 -26.23
C LEU A 200 16.89 24.08 -26.80
N VAL A 201 17.89 24.24 -25.93
CA VAL A 201 19.21 24.77 -26.28
C VAL A 201 20.28 23.82 -25.78
N ARG A 202 21.20 23.44 -26.65
CA ARG A 202 22.42 22.70 -26.33
C ARG A 202 23.62 23.49 -26.85
N GLY A 203 24.22 24.30 -26.02
CA GLY A 203 25.39 25.11 -26.34
C GLY A 203 26.54 24.87 -25.39
N ALA A 204 27.71 25.40 -25.72
CA ALA A 204 28.86 25.31 -24.83
C ALA A 204 28.67 26.12 -23.52
N ASP A 205 28.01 27.28 -23.63
CA ASP A 205 27.84 28.20 -22.51
C ASP A 205 26.43 28.18 -21.92
N LEU A 206 25.42 27.66 -22.67
CA LEU A 206 24.02 27.63 -22.23
C LEU A 206 23.35 26.33 -22.65
N ASN A 207 22.75 25.67 -21.68
CA ASN A 207 21.87 24.53 -21.90
C ASN A 207 20.50 24.81 -21.27
N VAL A 208 19.43 24.64 -22.06
CA VAL A 208 18.05 24.83 -21.58
C VAL A 208 17.24 23.59 -21.93
N SER A 209 16.63 22.98 -20.94
CA SER A 209 15.74 21.85 -21.11
C SER A 209 14.36 22.13 -20.48
N LEU A 210 13.34 21.59 -21.09
CA LEU A 210 11.98 21.57 -20.57
C LEU A 210 11.63 20.13 -20.21
N THR A 211 11.20 19.93 -18.96
CA THR A 211 10.71 18.62 -18.50
C THR A 211 9.25 18.73 -18.10
N VAL A 212 8.45 17.78 -18.57
CA VAL A 212 7.03 17.62 -18.22
C VAL A 212 6.88 16.23 -17.61
N VAL A 213 6.31 16.18 -16.41
CA VAL A 213 5.99 14.93 -15.71
C VAL A 213 4.52 14.89 -15.38
N GLY A 214 3.93 13.72 -15.41
CA GLY A 214 2.53 13.55 -15.07
C GLY A 214 2.20 12.14 -14.62
N ASN A 215 1.16 12.06 -13.80
CA ASN A 215 0.58 10.83 -13.29
C ASN A 215 -0.94 10.90 -13.40
N ILE A 216 -1.55 9.83 -13.87
CA ILE A 216 -2.99 9.63 -13.84
C ILE A 216 -3.23 8.32 -13.10
N ASN A 217 -3.94 8.38 -11.98
CA ASN A 217 -4.24 7.21 -11.17
C ASN A 217 -5.73 7.14 -10.89
N ASP A 218 -6.30 5.96 -11.07
CA ASP A 218 -7.64 5.60 -10.64
C ASP A 218 -7.56 4.49 -9.59
N ASN A 219 -8.38 4.61 -8.52
CA ASN A 219 -8.40 3.60 -7.48
C ASN A 219 -9.83 3.29 -7.04
N TYR A 220 -10.07 2.03 -6.67
CA TYR A 220 -11.35 1.61 -6.13
C TYR A 220 -11.19 0.45 -5.15
N LEU A 221 -12.09 0.42 -4.17
CA LEU A 221 -12.24 -0.68 -3.22
C LEU A 221 -13.12 -1.78 -3.80
N ALA A 222 -12.83 -3.03 -3.45
CA ALA A 222 -13.64 -4.19 -3.80
C ALA A 222 -13.62 -5.22 -2.65
N ASP A 223 -14.48 -6.22 -2.77
CA ASP A 223 -14.56 -7.38 -1.85
C ASP A 223 -14.75 -7.00 -0.37
N LEU A 224 -15.42 -5.87 -0.11
CA LEU A 224 -15.80 -5.52 1.25
C LEU A 224 -16.88 -6.49 1.77
N PRO A 225 -16.74 -7.06 2.97
CA PRO A 225 -17.64 -8.06 3.53
C PRO A 225 -18.93 -7.42 4.11
N SER A 226 -19.73 -6.84 3.25
CA SER A 226 -20.97 -6.19 3.59
C SER A 226 -22.02 -6.52 2.52
N GLU A 227 -23.23 -6.85 2.93
CA GLU A 227 -24.34 -7.12 2.01
C GLU A 227 -24.67 -5.90 1.13
N THR A 228 -24.48 -4.71 1.65
CA THR A 228 -24.67 -3.43 0.92
C THR A 228 -23.43 -3.03 0.12
N GLY A 229 -22.30 -3.72 0.30
CA GLY A 229 -21.02 -3.31 -0.26
C GLY A 229 -20.42 -2.05 0.37
N ILE A 230 -20.99 -1.56 1.48
CA ILE A 230 -20.56 -0.35 2.20
C ILE A 230 -20.19 -0.74 3.63
N ILE A 231 -19.04 -0.24 4.09
CA ILE A 231 -18.64 -0.33 5.50
C ILE A 231 -18.29 1.09 5.95
N GLU A 232 -19.01 1.55 6.99
CA GLU A 232 -18.80 2.88 7.56
C GLU A 232 -17.34 3.06 8.05
N GLY A 233 -16.71 4.18 7.70
CA GLY A 233 -15.32 4.47 8.02
C GLY A 233 -14.29 3.77 7.12
N ILE A 234 -14.69 2.85 6.24
CA ILE A 234 -13.81 2.16 5.30
C ILE A 234 -14.07 2.61 3.86
N GLY A 235 -15.33 2.54 3.41
CA GLY A 235 -15.73 2.92 2.05
C GLY A 235 -16.78 2.00 1.45
N ARG A 236 -16.91 2.04 0.11
CA ARG A 236 -17.85 1.22 -0.65
C ARG A 236 -17.16 0.47 -1.78
N ASN A 237 -17.72 -0.66 -2.16
CA ASN A 237 -17.30 -1.40 -3.35
C ASN A 237 -17.50 -0.54 -4.61
N GLY A 238 -16.45 -0.47 -5.45
CA GLY A 238 -16.41 0.36 -6.66
C GLY A 238 -16.14 1.85 -6.40
N GLY A 239 -16.06 2.30 -5.15
CA GLY A 239 -15.70 3.67 -4.79
C GLY A 239 -14.22 3.82 -4.44
N PRO A 240 -13.66 5.04 -4.57
CA PRO A 240 -12.30 5.30 -4.16
C PRO A 240 -12.10 5.14 -2.65
N LYS A 241 -10.90 4.76 -2.23
CA LYS A 241 -10.57 4.50 -0.81
C LYS A 241 -10.80 5.70 0.11
N PHE A 242 -10.66 6.92 -0.41
CA PHE A 242 -10.79 8.18 0.34
C PHE A 242 -11.96 9.01 -0.15
N GLU A 243 -13.08 8.37 -0.41
CA GLU A 243 -14.31 9.08 -0.81
C GLU A 243 -14.84 9.90 0.37
N ARG A 244 -15.03 11.20 0.14
CA ARG A 244 -15.69 12.07 1.10
C ARG A 244 -17.15 12.24 0.72
N TYR A 245 -18.03 11.95 1.65
CA TYR A 245 -19.45 12.30 1.55
C TYR A 245 -19.67 13.59 2.29
N GLU A 246 -20.04 14.63 1.56
CA GLU A 246 -20.41 15.93 2.14
C GLU A 246 -21.85 16.22 1.77
N VAL A 247 -22.61 16.67 2.78
CA VAL A 247 -23.98 17.12 2.55
C VAL A 247 -23.90 18.47 1.88
N ARG A 248 -24.55 18.64 0.72
CA ARG A 248 -24.55 19.90 0.01
C ARG A 248 -25.38 20.94 0.78
N TYR A 249 -24.77 22.07 1.09
CA TYR A 249 -25.50 23.20 1.64
C TYR A 249 -26.45 23.75 0.58
N ALA A 250 -27.74 23.80 0.92
CA ALA A 250 -28.84 24.23 0.05
C ALA A 250 -29.31 25.64 0.35
N GLY A 251 -28.70 26.34 1.26
CA GLY A 251 -29.08 27.70 1.68
C GLY A 251 -29.76 27.73 3.06
N VAL A 252 -30.42 28.83 3.35
CA VAL A 252 -31.17 29.04 4.60
C VAL A 252 -32.65 28.96 4.29
N ASN A 253 -33.38 28.20 5.11
CA ASN A 253 -34.85 28.14 5.04
C ASN A 253 -35.44 29.53 5.36
N PRO A 254 -36.11 30.16 4.40
CA PRO A 254 -36.64 31.52 4.61
C PRO A 254 -37.76 31.59 5.65
N ALA A 255 -38.37 30.46 6.02
CA ALA A 255 -39.46 30.41 6.97
C ALA A 255 -39.00 30.38 8.43
N ASN A 256 -37.82 29.85 8.73
CA ASN A 256 -37.38 29.66 10.12
C ASN A 256 -35.86 29.98 10.33
N GLY A 257 -35.11 30.37 9.30
CA GLY A 257 -33.72 30.72 9.40
C GLY A 257 -32.74 29.55 9.58
N ASN A 258 -33.21 28.30 9.49
CA ASN A 258 -32.34 27.14 9.64
C ASN A 258 -31.60 26.82 8.36
N GLU A 259 -30.40 26.26 8.51
CA GLU A 259 -29.63 25.74 7.40
C GLU A 259 -30.35 24.54 6.71
N MET A 260 -30.34 24.52 5.38
CA MET A 260 -30.86 23.43 4.57
C MET A 260 -29.72 22.69 3.88
N PHE A 261 -29.86 21.38 3.79
CA PHE A 261 -28.90 20.51 3.13
C PHE A 261 -29.65 19.62 2.12
N LEU A 262 -28.95 19.25 1.02
CA LEU A 262 -29.42 18.35 -0.03
C LEU A 262 -28.79 16.97 0.14
#